data_5dc32e38e16678c34d4c3935dead5999
#
_entry.id   5dc32e38e16678c34d4c3935dead5999
#
_cell.length_a   1.000
_cell.length_b   1.000
_cell.length_c   1.000
_cell.angle_alpha   90.00
_cell.angle_beta   90.00
_cell.angle_gamma   90.00
#
_symmetry.space_group_name_H-M   'P 1'
#
loop_
_entity.id
_entity.type
_entity.pdbx_description
1 polymer ?
#
loop_
_entity_poly.entity_id
_entity_poly.type
_entity_poly.pdbx_seq_one_letter_code
_entity_poly.pdbx_strand_id
1 'polypeptide(L)'
;SGEANVSKNDIKVGVLYISDPSEGSGYSYTHDLGIQGMQENLGLNSDQIERKIVDDSDAAATEKAIKECIDDGCKIIFTTSWGYMETTAEMAEQYPDVYFSHGTGYLSNGKNFNNYFGRIYQARYLSGIVAGMNTKSNKIGYVAAQDSSNSEVTGGIDAFAIGVESVNPDAKIYVVVTNSWYDPDKEKAASEQLLDMGCDVMAQHCDTAYPQTLAQDRGVYGIGYNSDMSKETPNSCLTSVIWNWSAYYTSAVKSVMNGTWDGSNYYGGMAEGLVGITNLADFAADGTQEKVDEATAAILS
;
A
#
# COMPACT_ATOMS: atom_id res chain seq x y z
N SER A 1 -35.38 10.39 2.01
CA SER A 1 -34.83 11.75 2.15
C SER A 1 -33.39 11.72 1.68
N GLY A 2 -33.15 12.18 0.47
CA GLY A 2 -31.79 12.23 -0.06
C GLY A 2 -30.92 13.14 0.78
N GLU A 3 -29.77 12.64 1.22
CA GLU A 3 -28.73 13.49 1.79
C GLU A 3 -28.39 14.56 0.77
N ALA A 4 -28.17 15.80 1.25
CA ALA A 4 -27.81 16.89 0.37
C ALA A 4 -26.45 16.62 -0.26
N ASN A 5 -26.37 16.67 -1.59
CA ASN A 5 -25.13 16.52 -2.32
C ASN A 5 -24.13 17.62 -1.90
N VAL A 6 -22.87 17.23 -1.71
CA VAL A 6 -21.80 18.20 -1.43
C VAL A 6 -21.15 18.53 -2.78
N SER A 7 -21.16 19.82 -3.13
CA SER A 7 -20.58 20.24 -4.42
C SER A 7 -19.06 20.11 -4.44
N LYS A 8 -18.49 20.03 -5.64
CA LYS A 8 -17.06 20.04 -5.88
C LYS A 8 -16.34 21.19 -5.18
N ASN A 9 -16.94 22.37 -5.13
CA ASN A 9 -16.31 23.55 -4.53
C ASN A 9 -16.40 23.56 -3.00
N ASP A 10 -17.31 22.77 -2.41
CA ASP A 10 -17.59 22.76 -0.99
C ASP A 10 -17.00 21.54 -0.26
N ILE A 11 -16.66 20.48 -0.98
CA ILE A 11 -16.08 19.28 -0.35
C ILE A 11 -14.69 19.59 0.23
N LYS A 12 -14.48 19.18 1.47
CA LYS A 12 -13.18 19.24 2.11
C LYS A 12 -12.85 17.90 2.74
N VAL A 13 -11.60 17.47 2.56
CA VAL A 13 -11.11 16.14 2.92
C VAL A 13 -9.99 16.29 3.93
N GLY A 14 -10.10 15.58 5.05
CA GLY A 14 -9.03 15.46 6.03
C GLY A 14 -8.30 14.12 5.88
N VAL A 15 -7.00 14.10 6.15
CA VAL A 15 -6.22 12.87 6.17
C VAL A 15 -5.16 12.92 7.25
N LEU A 16 -5.05 11.83 8.03
CA LEU A 16 -4.04 11.65 9.06
C LEU A 16 -2.99 10.64 8.59
N TYR A 17 -1.73 11.04 8.72
CA TYR A 17 -0.55 10.24 8.39
C TYR A 17 0.33 10.03 9.61
N ILE A 18 1.02 8.89 9.69
CA ILE A 18 1.97 8.59 10.77
C ILE A 18 3.36 9.23 10.55
N SER A 19 3.66 9.63 9.31
CA SER A 19 4.92 10.28 8.95
C SER A 19 4.70 11.30 7.84
N ASP A 20 5.69 12.15 7.61
CA ASP A 20 5.62 13.18 6.57
C ASP A 20 5.62 12.52 5.18
N PRO A 21 4.54 12.68 4.38
CA PRO A 21 4.47 12.10 3.04
C PRO A 21 5.49 12.70 2.07
N SER A 22 6.07 13.86 2.37
CA SER A 22 7.10 14.48 1.51
C SER A 22 8.44 13.75 1.51
N GLU A 23 8.63 12.75 2.38
CA GLU A 23 9.85 11.92 2.40
C GLU A 23 10.06 11.11 1.10
N GLY A 24 9.04 10.98 0.26
CA GLY A 24 9.19 10.43 -1.10
C GLY A 24 9.24 8.91 -1.19
N SER A 25 9.01 8.20 -0.09
CA SER A 25 8.90 6.74 -0.04
C SER A 25 8.12 6.29 1.20
N GLY A 26 7.72 5.03 1.24
CA GLY A 26 7.09 4.40 2.38
C GLY A 26 5.58 4.53 2.43
N TYR A 27 5.02 4.16 3.58
CA TYR A 27 3.60 3.97 3.79
C TYR A 27 2.78 5.26 3.63
N SER A 28 3.14 6.32 4.35
CA SER A 28 2.41 7.60 4.27
C SER A 28 2.53 8.26 2.91
N TYR A 29 3.71 8.20 2.30
CA TYR A 29 3.93 8.67 0.94
C TYR A 29 3.01 7.97 -0.07
N THR A 30 2.88 6.66 0.02
CA THR A 30 2.04 5.88 -0.89
C THR A 30 0.56 6.23 -0.74
N HIS A 31 0.07 6.43 0.48
CA HIS A 31 -1.28 6.91 0.71
C HIS A 31 -1.47 8.33 0.17
N ASP A 32 -0.47 9.20 0.34
CA ASP A 32 -0.57 10.57 -0.18
C ASP A 32 -0.56 10.63 -1.70
N LEU A 33 0.14 9.73 -2.38
CA LEU A 33 0.00 9.60 -3.84
C LEU A 33 -1.46 9.29 -4.22
N GLY A 34 -2.13 8.47 -3.42
CA GLY A 34 -3.55 8.18 -3.60
C GLY A 34 -4.44 9.41 -3.38
N ILE A 35 -4.15 10.20 -2.37
CA ILE A 35 -4.85 11.46 -2.08
C ILE A 35 -4.62 12.48 -3.21
N GLN A 36 -3.38 12.61 -3.71
CA GLN A 36 -3.07 13.46 -4.86
C GLN A 36 -3.83 13.03 -6.11
N GLY A 37 -3.88 11.71 -6.38
CA GLY A 37 -4.64 11.15 -7.49
C GLY A 37 -6.14 11.43 -7.35
N MET A 38 -6.70 11.30 -6.16
CA MET A 38 -8.09 11.67 -5.88
C MET A 38 -8.33 13.16 -6.14
N GLN A 39 -7.45 14.03 -5.65
CA GLN A 39 -7.52 15.47 -5.89
C GLN A 39 -7.57 15.78 -7.40
N GLU A 40 -6.70 15.18 -8.16
CA GLU A 40 -6.64 15.35 -9.61
C GLU A 40 -7.90 14.81 -10.31
N ASN A 41 -8.30 13.58 -9.97
CA ASN A 41 -9.45 12.91 -10.58
C ASN A 41 -10.76 13.67 -10.35
N LEU A 42 -10.91 14.29 -9.19
CA LEU A 42 -12.11 15.06 -8.83
C LEU A 42 -11.98 16.56 -9.10
N GLY A 43 -10.81 17.01 -9.53
CA GLY A 43 -10.54 18.40 -9.83
C GLY A 43 -10.62 19.33 -8.62
N LEU A 44 -10.13 18.87 -7.46
CA LEU A 44 -10.14 19.64 -6.22
C LEU A 44 -8.91 20.54 -6.12
N ASN A 45 -9.05 21.64 -5.40
CA ASN A 45 -7.93 22.53 -5.09
C ASN A 45 -7.15 21.99 -3.87
N SER A 46 -5.91 22.40 -3.72
CA SER A 46 -5.07 21.94 -2.60
C SER A 46 -5.57 22.40 -1.23
N ASP A 47 -6.27 23.53 -1.15
CA ASP A 47 -6.89 24.02 0.08
C ASP A 47 -8.11 23.22 0.53
N GLN A 48 -8.61 22.33 -0.33
CA GLN A 48 -9.70 21.41 0.01
C GLN A 48 -9.20 20.10 0.67
N ILE A 49 -7.89 19.96 0.83
CA ILE A 49 -7.29 18.76 1.45
C ILE A 49 -6.45 19.21 2.65
N GLU A 50 -6.82 18.71 3.82
CA GLU A 50 -6.14 19.01 5.07
C GLU A 50 -5.37 17.78 5.56
N ARG A 51 -4.04 17.89 5.55
CA ARG A 51 -3.12 16.83 5.96
C ARG A 51 -2.63 17.07 7.38
N LYS A 52 -2.68 16.03 8.21
CA LYS A 52 -2.16 16.04 9.58
C LYS A 52 -1.16 14.92 9.77
N ILE A 53 -0.05 15.21 10.42
CA ILE A 53 0.94 14.19 10.80
C ILE A 53 0.76 13.94 12.30
N VAL A 54 0.39 12.71 12.66
CA VAL A 54 0.00 12.35 14.03
C VAL A 54 0.58 11.00 14.38
N ASP A 55 1.23 10.90 15.54
CA ASP A 55 1.64 9.62 16.10
C ASP A 55 0.38 8.79 16.42
N ASP A 56 0.24 7.63 15.81
CA ASP A 56 -0.94 6.79 15.96
C ASP A 56 -1.01 6.06 17.30
N SER A 57 0.04 6.11 18.11
CA SER A 57 0.02 5.66 19.50
C SER A 57 -0.51 6.73 20.48
N ASP A 58 -0.67 7.96 20.02
CA ASP A 58 -1.17 9.09 20.82
C ASP A 58 -2.64 9.36 20.53
N ALA A 59 -3.52 8.76 21.33
CA ALA A 59 -4.97 8.91 21.17
C ALA A 59 -5.46 10.36 21.33
N ALA A 60 -4.87 11.12 22.26
CA ALA A 60 -5.24 12.51 22.47
C ALA A 60 -4.86 13.40 21.28
N ALA A 61 -3.68 13.19 20.71
CA ALA A 61 -3.23 13.89 19.51
C ALA A 61 -4.09 13.54 18.30
N THR A 62 -4.49 12.28 18.17
CA THR A 62 -5.38 11.80 17.10
C THR A 62 -6.75 12.48 17.20
N GLU A 63 -7.34 12.51 18.38
CA GLU A 63 -8.62 13.17 18.63
C GLU A 63 -8.54 14.67 18.28
N LYS A 64 -7.49 15.33 18.74
CA LYS A 64 -7.26 16.75 18.45
C LYS A 64 -7.19 17.03 16.95
N ALA A 65 -6.40 16.24 16.23
CA ALA A 65 -6.25 16.39 14.78
C ALA A 65 -7.57 16.19 14.03
N ILE A 66 -8.34 15.18 14.41
CA ILE A 66 -9.68 14.94 13.84
C ILE A 66 -10.61 16.12 14.10
N LYS A 67 -10.65 16.63 15.33
CA LYS A 67 -11.50 17.78 15.68
C LYS A 67 -11.11 19.04 14.92
N GLU A 68 -9.82 19.27 14.71
CA GLU A 68 -9.34 20.40 13.89
C GLU A 68 -9.85 20.26 12.44
N CYS A 69 -9.77 19.07 11.85
CA CYS A 69 -10.32 18.82 10.51
C CYS A 69 -11.84 19.09 10.46
N ILE A 70 -12.57 18.67 11.47
CA ILE A 70 -14.02 18.89 11.55
C ILE A 70 -14.33 20.39 11.65
N ASP A 71 -13.62 21.10 12.53
CA ASP A 71 -13.79 22.55 12.73
C ASP A 71 -13.46 23.32 11.45
N ASP A 72 -12.52 22.84 10.65
CA ASP A 72 -12.16 23.43 9.38
C ASP A 72 -13.10 23.04 8.22
N GLY A 73 -14.13 22.25 8.50
CA GLY A 73 -15.18 21.93 7.55
C GLY A 73 -14.98 20.64 6.76
N CYS A 74 -14.05 19.78 7.14
CA CYS A 74 -13.88 18.48 6.48
C CYS A 74 -15.14 17.64 6.60
N LYS A 75 -15.61 17.10 5.46
CA LYS A 75 -16.80 16.25 5.38
C LYS A 75 -16.46 14.77 5.47
N ILE A 76 -15.26 14.38 5.03
CA ILE A 76 -14.71 13.04 5.15
C ILE A 76 -13.29 13.13 5.67
N ILE A 77 -12.95 12.23 6.59
CA ILE A 77 -11.62 12.14 7.20
C ILE A 77 -11.11 10.73 7.06
N PHE A 78 -9.95 10.59 6.42
CA PHE A 78 -9.23 9.33 6.30
C PHE A 78 -8.17 9.22 7.40
N THR A 79 -8.20 8.13 8.14
CA THR A 79 -7.21 7.83 9.18
C THR A 79 -6.44 6.58 8.75
N THR A 80 -5.19 6.77 8.34
CA THR A 80 -4.50 5.78 7.50
C THR A 80 -3.80 4.65 8.26
N SER A 81 -3.73 4.68 9.58
CA SER A 81 -2.98 3.70 10.37
C SER A 81 -3.84 2.96 11.40
N TRP A 82 -3.43 1.73 11.70
CA TRP A 82 -4.07 0.86 12.68
C TRP A 82 -4.32 1.55 14.02
N GLY A 83 -3.34 2.28 14.55
CA GLY A 83 -3.44 2.91 15.87
C GLY A 83 -4.51 4.00 15.97
N TYR A 84 -5.00 4.52 14.86
CA TYR A 84 -6.10 5.51 14.87
C TYR A 84 -7.49 4.89 15.04
N MET A 85 -7.61 3.56 15.02
CA MET A 85 -8.90 2.88 14.86
C MET A 85 -9.94 3.24 15.93
N GLU A 86 -9.59 3.10 17.20
CA GLU A 86 -10.55 3.32 18.30
C GLU A 86 -10.96 4.77 18.42
N THR A 87 -10.01 5.70 18.30
CA THR A 87 -10.31 7.15 18.32
C THR A 87 -11.21 7.52 17.15
N THR A 88 -10.97 6.99 15.97
CA THR A 88 -11.82 7.23 14.79
C THR A 88 -13.24 6.74 15.04
N ALA A 89 -13.40 5.55 15.62
CA ALA A 89 -14.71 4.99 15.97
C ALA A 89 -15.47 5.89 16.96
N GLU A 90 -14.79 6.40 17.98
CA GLU A 90 -15.37 7.32 18.97
C GLU A 90 -15.80 8.65 18.33
N MET A 91 -14.96 9.19 17.45
CA MET A 91 -15.28 10.44 16.74
C MET A 91 -16.47 10.27 15.80
N ALA A 92 -16.60 9.14 15.16
CA ALA A 92 -17.73 8.83 14.29
C ALA A 92 -19.06 8.85 15.04
N GLU A 93 -19.08 8.35 16.28
CA GLU A 93 -20.28 8.41 17.14
C GLU A 93 -20.64 9.85 17.54
N GLN A 94 -19.61 10.66 17.84
CA GLN A 94 -19.81 12.06 18.29
C GLN A 94 -20.20 12.99 17.15
N TYR A 95 -19.78 12.68 15.91
CA TYR A 95 -19.99 13.52 14.73
C TYR A 95 -20.69 12.75 13.60
N PRO A 96 -21.99 12.45 13.77
CA PRO A 96 -22.71 11.59 12.82
C PRO A 96 -22.87 12.20 11.41
N ASP A 97 -22.66 13.50 11.27
CA ASP A 97 -22.74 14.21 9.98
C ASP A 97 -21.40 14.25 9.22
N VAL A 98 -20.34 13.72 9.80
CA VAL A 98 -19.01 13.61 9.19
C VAL A 98 -18.75 12.14 8.85
N TYR A 99 -18.09 11.89 7.73
CA TYR A 99 -17.73 10.55 7.28
C TYR A 99 -16.31 10.22 7.68
N PHE A 100 -16.10 9.01 8.18
CA PHE A 100 -14.79 8.53 8.65
C PHE A 100 -14.45 7.22 7.95
N SER A 101 -13.24 7.17 7.40
CA SER A 101 -12.75 5.99 6.72
C SER A 101 -11.36 5.62 7.26
N HIS A 102 -11.28 4.45 7.88
CA HIS A 102 -10.08 4.01 8.58
C HIS A 102 -9.36 2.92 7.79
N GLY A 103 -8.07 3.13 7.51
CA GLY A 103 -7.21 2.16 6.81
C GLY A 103 -6.67 1.08 7.74
N THR A 104 -6.67 -0.15 7.27
CA THR A 104 -6.08 -1.34 7.90
C THR A 104 -6.87 -1.97 9.06
N GLY A 105 -7.85 -1.28 9.65
CA GLY A 105 -8.59 -1.75 10.80
C GLY A 105 -9.75 -2.70 10.46
N TYR A 106 -10.58 -2.97 11.47
CA TYR A 106 -11.74 -3.86 11.34
C TYR A 106 -13.03 -3.25 11.89
N LEU A 107 -12.95 -2.11 12.58
CA LEU A 107 -14.15 -1.45 13.13
C LEU A 107 -14.91 -0.69 12.05
N SER A 108 -16.21 -0.68 12.18
CA SER A 108 -17.13 0.10 11.35
C SER A 108 -18.48 0.22 12.07
N ASN A 109 -19.34 1.14 11.63
CA ASN A 109 -20.68 1.27 12.19
C ASN A 109 -21.81 1.12 11.16
N GLY A 110 -21.46 0.85 9.90
CA GLY A 110 -22.44 0.71 8.83
C GLY A 110 -23.19 2.00 8.46
N LYS A 111 -22.72 3.16 8.94
CA LYS A 111 -23.33 4.47 8.71
C LYS A 111 -22.31 5.46 8.16
N ASN A 112 -21.63 6.19 9.05
CA ASN A 112 -20.63 7.20 8.69
C ASN A 112 -19.19 6.76 8.92
N PHE A 113 -18.95 5.50 9.26
CA PHE A 113 -17.63 4.96 9.57
C PHE A 113 -17.44 3.60 8.93
N ASN A 114 -16.43 3.48 8.09
CA ASN A 114 -16.00 2.21 7.49
C ASN A 114 -14.50 1.97 7.70
N ASN A 115 -14.06 0.77 7.33
CA ASN A 115 -12.65 0.48 7.15
C ASN A 115 -12.35 0.13 5.69
N TYR A 116 -11.10 0.32 5.27
CA TYR A 116 -10.65 -0.01 3.93
C TYR A 116 -9.26 -0.64 3.97
N PHE A 117 -9.06 -1.61 3.11
CA PHE A 117 -7.77 -2.23 2.84
C PHE A 117 -7.85 -2.96 1.50
N GLY A 118 -6.86 -3.83 1.20
CA GLY A 118 -6.87 -4.50 -0.09
C GLY A 118 -6.09 -5.80 -0.15
N ARG A 119 -6.30 -6.50 -1.27
CA ARG A 119 -5.76 -7.83 -1.57
C ARG A 119 -4.39 -7.73 -2.21
N ILE A 120 -3.41 -7.22 -1.47
CA ILE A 120 -2.03 -7.08 -1.98
C ILE A 120 -1.41 -8.44 -2.37
N TYR A 121 -1.89 -9.55 -1.79
CA TYR A 121 -1.41 -10.87 -2.13
C TYR A 121 -1.58 -11.20 -3.62
N GLN A 122 -2.57 -10.62 -4.31
CA GLN A 122 -2.73 -10.81 -5.76
C GLN A 122 -1.52 -10.27 -6.52
N ALA A 123 -1.06 -9.08 -6.18
CA ALA A 123 0.14 -8.50 -6.76
C ALA A 123 1.42 -9.25 -6.33
N ARG A 124 1.46 -9.74 -5.10
CA ARG A 124 2.56 -10.59 -4.62
C ARG A 124 2.70 -11.86 -5.45
N TYR A 125 1.60 -12.50 -5.79
CA TYR A 125 1.59 -13.67 -6.66
C TYR A 125 2.25 -13.36 -8.03
N LEU A 126 1.86 -12.25 -8.65
CA LEU A 126 2.46 -11.82 -9.91
C LEU A 126 3.96 -11.54 -9.75
N SER A 127 4.36 -10.89 -8.67
CA SER A 127 5.77 -10.61 -8.41
C SER A 127 6.60 -11.88 -8.18
N GLY A 128 5.98 -12.90 -7.61
CA GLY A 128 6.59 -14.23 -7.49
C GLY A 128 6.89 -14.86 -8.85
N ILE A 129 5.98 -14.72 -9.79
CA ILE A 129 6.20 -15.16 -11.19
C ILE A 129 7.40 -14.43 -11.80
N VAL A 130 7.46 -13.10 -11.62
CA VAL A 130 8.59 -12.30 -12.11
C VAL A 130 9.90 -12.76 -11.49
N ALA A 131 9.94 -12.98 -10.18
CA ALA A 131 11.14 -13.46 -9.49
C ALA A 131 11.57 -14.85 -10.00
N GLY A 132 10.64 -15.79 -10.11
CA GLY A 132 10.91 -17.15 -10.57
C GLY A 132 11.44 -17.21 -11.99
N MET A 133 10.92 -16.35 -12.89
CA MET A 133 11.37 -16.26 -14.28
C MET A 133 12.75 -15.62 -14.44
N ASN A 134 13.19 -14.80 -13.48
CA ASN A 134 14.40 -13.99 -13.62
C ASN A 134 15.57 -14.43 -12.74
N THR A 135 15.35 -15.27 -11.74
CA THR A 135 16.45 -15.80 -10.93
C THR A 135 17.34 -16.72 -11.76
N LYS A 136 18.66 -16.56 -11.60
CA LYS A 136 19.69 -17.43 -12.20
C LYS A 136 20.29 -18.38 -11.18
N SER A 137 20.37 -17.92 -9.92
CA SER A 137 20.92 -18.72 -8.81
C SER A 137 19.91 -19.69 -8.21
N ASN A 138 18.63 -19.57 -8.54
CA ASN A 138 17.53 -20.25 -7.86
C ASN A 138 17.44 -19.91 -6.36
N LYS A 139 17.99 -18.78 -5.97
CA LYS A 139 17.91 -18.22 -4.61
C LYS A 139 17.29 -16.85 -4.66
N ILE A 140 16.13 -16.71 -4.05
CA ILE A 140 15.36 -15.48 -3.99
C ILE A 140 15.32 -15.01 -2.54
N GLY A 141 15.67 -13.74 -2.31
CA GLY A 141 15.63 -13.13 -0.98
C GLY A 141 14.33 -12.37 -0.76
N TYR A 142 13.87 -12.37 0.49
CA TYR A 142 12.67 -11.65 0.90
C TYR A 142 12.90 -10.99 2.26
N VAL A 143 12.89 -9.66 2.30
CA VAL A 143 13.00 -8.89 3.54
C VAL A 143 11.58 -8.63 4.06
N ALA A 144 11.23 -9.27 5.16
CA ALA A 144 9.89 -9.21 5.74
C ALA A 144 9.86 -8.31 6.98
N ALA A 145 8.89 -7.40 7.04
CA ALA A 145 8.73 -6.49 8.16
C ALA A 145 8.28 -7.19 9.45
N GLN A 146 7.47 -8.24 9.34
CA GLN A 146 6.85 -8.94 10.46
C GLN A 146 6.98 -10.46 10.29
N ASP A 147 6.80 -11.16 11.39
CA ASP A 147 6.82 -12.62 11.42
C ASP A 147 5.45 -13.24 11.03
N SER A 148 5.33 -14.53 11.22
CA SER A 148 4.12 -15.31 10.88
C SER A 148 2.86 -14.91 11.66
N SER A 149 2.96 -14.07 12.68
CA SER A 149 1.81 -13.55 13.42
C SER A 149 1.04 -12.46 12.63
N ASN A 150 1.67 -11.85 11.62
CA ASN A 150 1.04 -10.84 10.78
C ASN A 150 0.49 -11.49 9.50
N SER A 151 -0.84 -11.49 9.35
CA SER A 151 -1.51 -12.16 8.23
C SER A 151 -1.25 -11.52 6.86
N GLU A 152 -1.03 -10.21 6.83
CA GLU A 152 -0.69 -9.51 5.58
C GLU A 152 0.66 -9.97 5.04
N VAL A 153 1.68 -10.00 5.91
CA VAL A 153 3.03 -10.42 5.53
C VAL A 153 3.04 -11.91 5.18
N THR A 154 2.43 -12.76 5.99
CA THR A 154 2.35 -14.21 5.73
C THR A 154 1.61 -14.52 4.43
N GLY A 155 0.44 -13.91 4.23
CA GLY A 155 -0.32 -14.08 3.00
C GLY A 155 0.43 -13.58 1.77
N GLY A 156 1.19 -12.49 1.91
CA GLY A 156 2.05 -11.97 0.86
C GLY A 156 3.19 -12.91 0.50
N ILE A 157 3.88 -13.45 1.50
CA ILE A 157 4.98 -14.42 1.27
C ILE A 157 4.44 -15.70 0.65
N ASP A 158 3.33 -16.22 1.14
CA ASP A 158 2.71 -17.43 0.60
C ASP A 158 2.31 -17.25 -0.87
N ALA A 159 1.66 -16.14 -1.20
CA ALA A 159 1.28 -15.83 -2.58
C ALA A 159 2.52 -15.69 -3.48
N PHE A 160 3.54 -15.00 -2.99
CA PHE A 160 4.82 -14.86 -3.68
C PHE A 160 5.46 -16.23 -3.96
N ALA A 161 5.49 -17.10 -2.95
CA ALA A 161 6.04 -18.45 -3.08
C ALA A 161 5.28 -19.29 -4.10
N ILE A 162 3.94 -19.22 -4.09
CA ILE A 162 3.10 -19.92 -5.08
C ILE A 162 3.41 -19.41 -6.49
N GLY A 163 3.59 -18.11 -6.66
CA GLY A 163 3.97 -17.51 -7.93
C GLY A 163 5.32 -18.00 -8.42
N VAL A 164 6.32 -18.04 -7.56
CA VAL A 164 7.66 -18.57 -7.88
C VAL A 164 7.55 -20.04 -8.31
N GLU A 165 6.89 -20.87 -7.51
CA GLU A 165 6.76 -22.29 -7.77
C GLU A 165 6.06 -22.58 -9.10
N SER A 166 5.08 -21.77 -9.47
CA SER A 166 4.31 -21.95 -10.71
C SER A 166 5.18 -21.89 -11.97
N VAL A 167 6.31 -21.21 -11.93
CA VAL A 167 7.22 -21.04 -13.07
C VAL A 167 8.62 -21.60 -12.84
N ASN A 168 9.02 -21.79 -11.59
CA ASN A 168 10.36 -22.28 -11.24
C ASN A 168 10.33 -23.07 -9.92
N PRO A 169 9.95 -24.34 -9.96
CA PRO A 169 9.84 -25.17 -8.75
C PRO A 169 11.19 -25.45 -8.06
N ASP A 170 12.30 -25.22 -8.73
CA ASP A 170 13.65 -25.43 -8.17
C ASP A 170 14.16 -24.25 -7.36
N ALA A 171 13.53 -23.07 -7.50
CA ALA A 171 13.93 -21.88 -6.76
C ALA A 171 13.51 -21.98 -5.29
N LYS A 172 14.38 -21.47 -4.42
CA LYS A 172 14.11 -21.36 -2.98
C LYS A 172 14.03 -19.89 -2.56
N ILE A 173 13.14 -19.63 -1.63
CA ILE A 173 12.94 -18.29 -1.05
C ILE A 173 13.51 -18.29 0.36
N TYR A 174 14.40 -17.34 0.63
CA TYR A 174 15.01 -17.12 1.93
C TYR A 174 14.45 -15.83 2.53
N VAL A 175 13.86 -15.94 3.70
CA VAL A 175 13.17 -14.81 4.36
C VAL A 175 13.97 -14.37 5.58
N VAL A 176 14.24 -13.08 5.69
CA VAL A 176 14.78 -12.47 6.90
C VAL A 176 13.77 -11.46 7.44
N VAL A 177 13.38 -11.62 8.70
CA VAL A 177 12.39 -10.78 9.38
C VAL A 177 13.09 -9.68 10.16
N THR A 178 12.70 -8.43 9.92
CA THR A 178 13.28 -7.27 10.62
C THR A 178 12.52 -6.90 11.90
N ASN A 179 11.28 -7.35 12.05
CA ASN A 179 10.34 -6.97 13.11
C ASN A 179 10.05 -5.46 13.12
N SER A 180 10.15 -4.82 11.96
CA SER A 180 9.84 -3.40 11.78
C SER A 180 9.42 -3.14 10.34
N TRP A 181 8.41 -2.29 10.17
CA TRP A 181 8.02 -1.80 8.84
C TRP A 181 9.03 -0.82 8.27
N TYR A 182 9.67 -0.05 9.13
CA TYR A 182 10.66 0.97 8.73
C TYR A 182 11.84 0.95 9.70
N ASP A 183 12.94 0.37 9.30
CA ASP A 183 14.21 0.40 10.03
C ASP A 183 15.35 0.26 9.02
N PRO A 184 15.95 1.38 8.60
CA PRO A 184 17.00 1.38 7.58
C PRO A 184 18.17 0.44 7.92
N ASP A 185 18.63 0.44 9.17
CA ASP A 185 19.79 -0.38 9.57
C ASP A 185 19.47 -1.87 9.54
N LYS A 186 18.29 -2.27 10.05
CA LYS A 186 17.85 -3.67 10.01
C LYS A 186 17.58 -4.14 8.60
N GLU A 187 16.99 -3.29 7.75
CA GLU A 187 16.70 -3.62 6.36
C GLU A 187 17.98 -3.78 5.54
N LYS A 188 18.99 -2.95 5.79
CA LYS A 188 20.34 -3.10 5.20
C LYS A 188 20.98 -4.42 5.63
N ALA A 189 21.00 -4.70 6.92
CA ALA A 189 21.61 -5.92 7.46
C ALA A 189 20.94 -7.18 6.92
N ALA A 190 19.60 -7.20 6.86
CA ALA A 190 18.83 -8.31 6.29
C ALA A 190 19.15 -8.50 4.81
N SER A 191 19.23 -7.40 4.06
CA SER A 191 19.55 -7.43 2.63
C SER A 191 20.95 -7.96 2.37
N GLU A 192 21.95 -7.48 3.12
CA GLU A 192 23.34 -7.96 3.02
C GLU A 192 23.43 -9.46 3.31
N GLN A 193 22.74 -9.94 4.35
CA GLN A 193 22.69 -11.35 4.69
C GLN A 193 22.17 -12.18 3.52
N LEU A 194 21.06 -11.79 2.92
CA LEU A 194 20.44 -12.50 1.80
C LEU A 194 21.33 -12.46 0.54
N LEU A 195 21.93 -11.31 0.26
CA LEU A 195 22.86 -11.16 -0.88
C LEU A 195 24.13 -12.02 -0.69
N ASP A 196 24.66 -12.09 0.51
CA ASP A 196 25.82 -12.94 0.85
C ASP A 196 25.51 -14.42 0.72
N MET A 197 24.25 -14.83 0.86
CA MET A 197 23.77 -16.20 0.63
C MET A 197 23.69 -16.55 -0.86
N GLY A 198 23.83 -15.58 -1.76
CA GLY A 198 23.72 -15.76 -3.20
C GLY A 198 22.31 -15.52 -3.76
N CYS A 199 21.43 -14.87 -3.00
CA CYS A 199 20.14 -14.43 -3.54
C CYS A 199 20.36 -13.39 -4.64
N ASP A 200 19.75 -13.61 -5.81
CA ASP A 200 19.92 -12.74 -6.98
C ASP A 200 18.63 -12.03 -7.43
N VAL A 201 17.56 -12.21 -6.69
CA VAL A 201 16.36 -11.38 -6.77
C VAL A 201 15.94 -11.03 -5.35
N MET A 202 15.84 -9.73 -5.04
CA MET A 202 15.53 -9.22 -3.71
C MET A 202 14.13 -8.63 -3.67
N ALA A 203 13.21 -9.35 -3.04
CA ALA A 203 11.86 -8.86 -2.74
C ALA A 203 11.78 -8.32 -1.31
N GLN A 204 10.76 -7.54 -1.04
CA GLN A 204 10.57 -6.94 0.28
C GLN A 204 9.10 -6.72 0.61
N HIS A 205 8.81 -6.72 1.92
CA HIS A 205 7.55 -6.27 2.50
C HIS A 205 7.91 -5.37 3.70
N CYS A 206 8.60 -4.30 3.39
CA CYS A 206 9.07 -3.25 4.32
C CYS A 206 9.22 -1.93 3.54
N ASP A 207 9.45 -0.83 4.23
CA ASP A 207 9.18 0.49 3.67
C ASP A 207 10.37 1.21 3.04
N THR A 208 11.62 0.84 3.36
CA THR A 208 12.77 1.54 2.74
C THR A 208 13.11 0.96 1.37
N ALA A 209 13.86 1.73 0.59
CA ALA A 209 14.40 1.27 -0.68
C ALA A 209 15.74 0.51 -0.54
N TYR A 210 16.26 0.32 0.66
CA TYR A 210 17.59 -0.29 0.86
C TYR A 210 17.72 -1.71 0.31
N PRO A 211 16.72 -2.61 0.44
CA PRO A 211 16.83 -3.91 -0.22
C PRO A 211 17.08 -3.79 -1.73
N GLN A 212 16.45 -2.81 -2.36
CA GLN A 212 16.59 -2.57 -3.80
C GLN A 212 17.94 -1.93 -4.15
N THR A 213 18.35 -0.90 -3.40
CA THR A 213 19.63 -0.22 -3.68
C THR A 213 20.83 -1.14 -3.48
N LEU A 214 20.81 -1.99 -2.45
CA LEU A 214 21.86 -2.97 -2.21
C LEU A 214 21.86 -4.06 -3.28
N ALA A 215 20.71 -4.50 -3.76
CA ALA A 215 20.62 -5.43 -4.90
C ALA A 215 21.25 -4.81 -6.15
N GLN A 216 20.94 -3.55 -6.45
CA GLN A 216 21.54 -2.85 -7.59
C GLN A 216 23.06 -2.73 -7.45
N ASP A 217 23.55 -2.36 -6.27
CA ASP A 217 25.00 -2.23 -6.01
C ASP A 217 25.74 -3.57 -6.20
N ARG A 218 25.10 -4.69 -5.91
CA ARG A 218 25.63 -6.05 -6.11
C ARG A 218 25.42 -6.59 -7.53
N GLY A 219 24.75 -5.84 -8.41
CA GLY A 219 24.48 -6.26 -9.79
C GLY A 219 23.46 -7.39 -9.92
N VAL A 220 22.55 -7.52 -8.95
CA VAL A 220 21.44 -8.47 -8.99
C VAL A 220 20.12 -7.74 -9.11
N TYR A 221 19.02 -8.48 -9.22
CA TYR A 221 17.69 -7.90 -9.45
C TYR A 221 16.94 -7.62 -8.15
N GLY A 222 15.94 -6.74 -8.24
CA GLY A 222 15.05 -6.43 -7.15
C GLY A 222 13.59 -6.33 -7.57
N ILE A 223 12.72 -6.45 -6.58
CA ILE A 223 11.27 -6.22 -6.69
C ILE A 223 10.88 -5.27 -5.57
N GLY A 224 10.43 -4.08 -5.94
CA GLY A 224 10.05 -3.04 -4.99
C GLY A 224 8.69 -3.24 -4.34
N TYR A 225 8.38 -2.39 -3.37
CA TYR A 225 7.13 -2.42 -2.62
C TYR A 225 6.60 -1.02 -2.32
N ASN A 226 5.30 -0.91 -2.16
CA ASN A 226 4.48 0.30 -1.91
C ASN A 226 4.38 1.21 -3.13
N SER A 227 5.49 1.70 -3.63
CA SER A 227 5.56 2.59 -4.78
C SER A 227 6.52 2.03 -5.83
N ASP A 228 6.54 2.64 -7.00
CA ASP A 228 7.49 2.31 -8.06
C ASP A 228 8.91 2.68 -7.63
N MET A 229 9.74 1.67 -7.36
CA MET A 229 11.13 1.83 -6.94
C MET A 229 12.12 1.82 -8.11
N SER A 230 11.66 1.76 -9.35
CA SER A 230 12.53 1.81 -10.53
C SER A 230 13.30 3.13 -10.66
N LYS A 231 12.79 4.19 -10.04
CA LYS A 231 13.48 5.49 -10.02
C LYS A 231 14.75 5.45 -9.18
N GLU A 232 14.70 4.79 -8.03
CA GLU A 232 15.86 4.61 -7.15
C GLU A 232 16.82 3.56 -7.70
N THR A 233 16.32 2.56 -8.38
CA THR A 233 17.11 1.41 -8.87
C THR A 233 16.80 1.08 -10.33
N PRO A 234 17.12 1.99 -11.27
CA PRO A 234 16.73 1.81 -12.67
C PRO A 234 17.40 0.62 -13.36
N ASN A 235 18.53 0.12 -12.84
CA ASN A 235 19.29 -0.94 -13.47
C ASN A 235 19.02 -2.32 -12.88
N SER A 236 18.18 -2.43 -11.85
CA SER A 236 17.94 -3.71 -11.19
C SER A 236 16.47 -3.98 -10.88
N CYS A 237 15.62 -2.96 -10.79
CA CYS A 237 14.22 -3.14 -10.44
C CYS A 237 13.45 -3.78 -11.59
N LEU A 238 13.07 -5.05 -11.42
CA LEU A 238 12.27 -5.79 -12.41
C LEU A 238 10.84 -5.24 -12.46
N THR A 239 10.26 -4.98 -11.31
CA THR A 239 8.92 -4.43 -11.09
C THR A 239 8.79 -4.03 -9.62
N SER A 240 7.69 -3.37 -9.28
CA SER A 240 7.33 -3.07 -7.89
C SER A 240 5.89 -3.50 -7.62
N VAL A 241 5.66 -4.06 -6.45
CA VAL A 241 4.31 -4.36 -5.94
C VAL A 241 3.75 -3.09 -5.36
N ILE A 242 2.67 -2.59 -5.94
CA ILE A 242 2.16 -1.25 -5.61
C ILE A 242 0.72 -1.27 -5.13
N TRP A 243 0.42 -0.28 -4.30
CA TRP A 243 -0.92 0.15 -3.94
C TRP A 243 -1.30 1.36 -4.78
N ASN A 244 -2.45 1.33 -5.41
CA ASN A 244 -3.05 2.48 -6.08
C ASN A 244 -4.23 2.99 -5.24
N TRP A 245 -3.94 3.66 -4.16
CA TRP A 245 -4.94 4.16 -3.23
C TRP A 245 -5.88 5.19 -3.85
N SER A 246 -5.49 5.82 -4.95
CA SER A 246 -6.36 6.78 -5.66
C SER A 246 -7.68 6.14 -6.11
N ALA A 247 -7.67 4.85 -6.44
CA ALA A 247 -8.89 4.14 -6.80
C ALA A 247 -9.91 4.17 -5.66
N TYR A 248 -9.47 3.90 -4.43
CA TYR A 248 -10.34 3.96 -3.26
C TYR A 248 -10.69 5.39 -2.85
N TYR A 249 -9.70 6.26 -2.69
CA TYR A 249 -9.93 7.63 -2.22
C TYR A 249 -10.85 8.41 -3.15
N THR A 250 -10.68 8.27 -4.46
CA THR A 250 -11.58 8.89 -5.45
C THR A 250 -13.01 8.38 -5.28
N SER A 251 -13.19 7.08 -5.18
CA SER A 251 -14.50 6.46 -5.00
C SER A 251 -15.17 6.92 -3.70
N ALA A 252 -14.44 6.93 -2.58
CA ALA A 252 -14.96 7.31 -1.28
C ALA A 252 -15.40 8.77 -1.24
N VAL A 253 -14.55 9.69 -1.67
CA VAL A 253 -14.89 11.12 -1.70
C VAL A 253 -16.04 11.40 -2.66
N LYS A 254 -16.03 10.78 -3.82
CA LYS A 254 -17.11 10.90 -4.79
C LYS A 254 -18.46 10.41 -4.23
N SER A 255 -18.46 9.33 -3.45
CA SER A 255 -19.68 8.81 -2.83
C SER A 255 -20.26 9.79 -1.81
N VAL A 256 -19.43 10.49 -1.07
CA VAL A 256 -19.87 11.56 -0.16
C VAL A 256 -20.45 12.74 -0.95
N MET A 257 -19.78 13.15 -2.02
CA MET A 257 -20.27 14.25 -2.88
C MET A 257 -21.62 13.93 -3.51
N ASN A 258 -21.83 12.69 -3.94
CA ASN A 258 -23.03 12.27 -4.64
C ASN A 258 -24.15 11.77 -3.71
N GLY A 259 -23.92 11.67 -2.40
CA GLY A 259 -24.88 11.10 -1.45
C GLY A 259 -25.08 9.59 -1.61
N THR A 260 -24.07 8.88 -2.14
CA THR A 260 -24.10 7.43 -2.36
C THR A 260 -23.28 6.62 -1.36
N TRP A 261 -22.67 7.27 -0.38
CA TRP A 261 -22.00 6.58 0.71
C TRP A 261 -22.97 5.66 1.45
N ASP A 262 -22.62 4.39 1.60
CA ASP A 262 -23.47 3.38 2.23
C ASP A 262 -22.89 2.78 3.51
N GLY A 263 -21.70 3.20 3.93
CA GLY A 263 -21.03 2.69 5.12
C GLY A 263 -20.40 1.32 4.97
N SER A 264 -20.38 0.75 3.77
CA SER A 264 -19.75 -0.56 3.52
C SER A 264 -18.24 -0.50 3.71
N ASN A 265 -17.68 -1.59 4.24
CA ASN A 265 -16.26 -1.79 4.27
C ASN A 265 -15.73 -2.07 2.86
N TYR A 266 -14.50 -1.66 2.61
CA TYR A 266 -13.85 -1.82 1.32
C TYR A 266 -12.65 -2.77 1.44
N TYR A 267 -12.60 -3.74 0.55
CA TYR A 267 -11.46 -4.65 0.44
C TYR A 267 -11.23 -4.96 -1.04
N GLY A 268 -10.54 -4.05 -1.73
CA GLY A 268 -10.30 -4.12 -3.15
C GLY A 268 -9.06 -4.93 -3.52
N GLY A 269 -8.99 -5.29 -4.78
CA GLY A 269 -7.86 -6.02 -5.35
C GLY A 269 -7.52 -5.50 -6.74
N MET A 270 -6.99 -6.37 -7.59
CA MET A 270 -6.62 -6.03 -8.96
C MET A 270 -7.83 -5.65 -9.82
N ALA A 271 -8.97 -6.31 -9.61
CA ALA A 271 -10.19 -6.02 -10.36
C ALA A 271 -10.67 -4.57 -10.16
N GLU A 272 -10.47 -4.02 -8.97
CA GLU A 272 -10.83 -2.64 -8.62
C GLU A 272 -9.72 -1.64 -8.98
N GLY A 273 -8.58 -2.13 -9.47
CA GLY A 273 -7.43 -1.28 -9.76
C GLY A 273 -6.67 -0.79 -8.53
N LEU A 274 -6.88 -1.43 -7.36
CA LEU A 274 -6.27 -1.01 -6.11
C LEU A 274 -4.84 -1.50 -5.94
N VAL A 275 -4.54 -2.70 -6.41
CA VAL A 275 -3.22 -3.32 -6.29
C VAL A 275 -2.75 -3.84 -7.63
N GLY A 276 -1.44 -3.94 -7.80
CA GLY A 276 -0.86 -4.46 -9.02
C GLY A 276 0.66 -4.44 -8.96
N ILE A 277 1.27 -4.73 -10.09
CA ILE A 277 2.70 -4.56 -10.28
C ILE A 277 2.95 -3.50 -11.35
N THR A 278 4.08 -2.81 -11.24
CA THR A 278 4.50 -1.82 -12.25
C THR A 278 4.95 -2.54 -13.52
N ASN A 279 5.05 -1.79 -14.63
CA ASN A 279 5.56 -2.33 -15.88
C ASN A 279 6.90 -3.01 -15.68
N LEU A 280 7.10 -4.16 -16.33
CA LEU A 280 8.35 -4.90 -16.26
C LEU A 280 9.48 -4.08 -16.88
N ALA A 281 10.67 -4.16 -16.27
CA ALA A 281 11.87 -3.57 -16.83
C ALA A 281 12.21 -4.20 -18.20
N ASP A 282 12.87 -3.43 -19.06
CA ASP A 282 13.28 -3.89 -20.39
C ASP A 282 14.25 -5.09 -20.32
N PHE A 283 15.00 -5.20 -19.23
CA PHE A 283 15.94 -6.30 -19.01
C PHE A 283 15.32 -7.56 -18.40
N ALA A 284 14.01 -7.58 -18.14
CA ALA A 284 13.33 -8.78 -17.65
C ALA A 284 13.48 -9.92 -18.68
N ALA A 285 13.63 -11.15 -18.18
CA ALA A 285 13.83 -12.33 -19.03
C ALA A 285 12.67 -12.53 -20.01
N ASP A 286 12.98 -13.03 -21.20
CA ASP A 286 11.98 -13.38 -22.21
C ASP A 286 10.94 -14.34 -21.63
N GLY A 287 9.68 -14.09 -21.95
CA GLY A 287 8.55 -14.89 -21.47
C GLY A 287 7.96 -14.41 -20.15
N THR A 288 8.61 -13.49 -19.42
CA THR A 288 8.09 -12.98 -18.15
C THR A 288 6.75 -12.26 -18.35
N GLN A 289 6.66 -11.37 -19.31
CA GLN A 289 5.42 -10.62 -19.58
C GLN A 289 4.25 -11.55 -19.93
N GLU A 290 4.51 -12.57 -20.76
CA GLU A 290 3.47 -13.55 -21.14
C GLU A 290 2.92 -14.30 -19.93
N LYS A 291 3.80 -14.72 -19.01
CA LYS A 291 3.41 -15.43 -17.79
C LYS A 291 2.63 -14.52 -16.83
N VAL A 292 3.06 -13.27 -16.72
CA VAL A 292 2.33 -12.26 -15.91
C VAL A 292 0.94 -11.98 -16.50
N ASP A 293 0.83 -11.81 -17.81
CA ASP A 293 -0.44 -11.55 -18.49
C ASP A 293 -1.41 -12.74 -18.34
N GLU A 294 -0.93 -13.94 -18.47
CA GLU A 294 -1.71 -15.17 -18.28
C GLU A 294 -2.24 -15.28 -16.86
N ALA A 295 -1.40 -15.03 -15.86
CA ALA A 295 -1.79 -15.04 -14.45
C ALA A 295 -2.76 -13.90 -14.11
N THR A 296 -2.55 -12.72 -14.66
CA THR A 296 -3.44 -11.57 -14.49
C THR A 296 -4.84 -11.90 -15.01
N ALA A 297 -4.94 -12.48 -16.20
CA ALA A 297 -6.21 -12.89 -16.78
C ALA A 297 -6.93 -13.92 -15.90
N ALA A 298 -6.20 -14.85 -15.31
CA ALA A 298 -6.77 -15.85 -14.39
C ALA A 298 -7.29 -15.22 -13.09
N ILE A 299 -6.58 -14.25 -12.54
CA ILE A 299 -7.03 -13.52 -11.34
C ILE A 299 -8.30 -12.70 -11.61
N LEU A 300 -8.40 -12.10 -12.78
CA LEU A 300 -9.52 -11.24 -13.18
C LEU A 300 -10.74 -12.01 -13.71
N SER A 301 -10.62 -13.29 -13.92
CA SER A 301 -11.69 -14.14 -14.47
C SER A 301 -12.79 -14.49 -13.44
#